data_e20fb1541e1ff02311af7a5ad3c4bad5
#
_entry.id   e20fb1541e1ff02311af7a5ad3c4bad5
#
_cell.length_a   1.000
_cell.length_b   1.000
_cell.length_c   1.000
_cell.angle_alpha   90.00
_cell.angle_beta   90.00
_cell.angle_gamma   90.00
#
_symmetry.space_group_name_H-M   'P 1'
#
loop_
_entity.id
_entity.type
_entity.pdbx_description
1 polymer ?
#
loop_
_entity_poly.entity_id
_entity_poly.type
_entity_poly.pdbx_seq_one_letter_code
_entity_poly.pdbx_strand_id
1 'polypeptide(L)'
;MKKYDVVGIGNAVVDIISPCDDRFLEKMGIEKGIMQLIEKDRSEFLYNSMGARTNAAGGSVANTVTGISSLGGKTAFVGRVCDDELGRFYAQATAASGTDFLNPPVSNGQLPTSRSMIFNSQDGERSMNTYLGISGDLSIDDIPTNLASRAAFVFLEGYLFDKNKGKEAFVKLARDTKLAGGKTGIAISDPFCVERHRGDFLNLIENDLDFVIGNEDEIKSLFETEDLEKALNQTSKMCALVVCTKAV
;
A
#
# COMPACT_ATOMS: atom_id res chain seq x y z
N MET A 1 19.91 -5.46 19.02
CA MET A 1 19.37 -4.19 18.51
C MET A 1 18.68 -4.49 17.18
N LYS A 2 17.46 -4.00 16.95
CA LYS A 2 16.74 -4.20 15.68
C LYS A 2 17.50 -3.49 14.55
N LYS A 3 17.54 -4.09 13.34
CA LYS A 3 18.22 -3.48 12.19
C LYS A 3 17.41 -2.32 11.61
N TYR A 4 16.09 -2.48 11.57
CA TYR A 4 15.14 -1.52 11.00
C TYR A 4 14.26 -0.92 12.09
N ASP A 5 14.04 0.38 12.01
CA ASP A 5 13.03 1.07 12.81
C ASP A 5 11.64 0.70 12.32
N VAL A 6 11.42 0.77 10.98
CA VAL A 6 10.15 0.36 10.36
C VAL A 6 10.39 -0.50 9.13
N VAL A 7 9.63 -1.59 9.03
CA VAL A 7 9.52 -2.40 7.82
C VAL A 7 8.10 -2.28 7.28
N GLY A 8 7.94 -1.83 6.05
CA GLY A 8 6.67 -1.83 5.33
C GLY A 8 6.47 -3.13 4.55
N ILE A 9 5.23 -3.59 4.45
CA ILE A 9 4.81 -4.62 3.50
C ILE A 9 3.57 -4.15 2.75
N GLY A 10 3.62 -4.20 1.42
CA GLY A 10 2.56 -3.65 0.58
C GLY A 10 2.76 -3.90 -0.90
N ASN A 11 1.86 -3.35 -1.69
CA ASN A 11 1.96 -3.37 -3.14
C ASN A 11 3.08 -2.45 -3.62
N ALA A 12 4.04 -3.02 -4.35
CA ALA A 12 5.09 -2.29 -5.03
C ALA A 12 4.54 -1.79 -6.39
N VAL A 13 4.15 -0.53 -6.45
CA VAL A 13 3.46 0.07 -7.61
C VAL A 13 4.32 1.17 -8.21
N VAL A 14 4.51 1.17 -9.53
CA VAL A 14 5.08 2.34 -10.22
C VAL A 14 3.95 3.30 -10.59
N ASP A 15 4.00 4.49 -10.04
CA ASP A 15 3.10 5.59 -10.39
C ASP A 15 3.56 6.23 -11.69
N ILE A 16 2.69 6.22 -12.71
CA ILE A 16 2.92 6.82 -14.02
C ILE A 16 2.01 8.03 -14.12
N ILE A 17 2.58 9.20 -13.96
CA ILE A 17 1.86 10.46 -13.78
C ILE A 17 1.83 11.22 -15.09
N SER A 18 0.65 11.66 -15.52
CA SER A 18 0.44 12.48 -16.71
C SER A 18 -0.57 13.58 -16.45
N PRO A 19 -0.33 14.81 -16.89
CA PRO A 19 -1.36 15.85 -16.89
C PRO A 19 -2.45 15.49 -17.91
N CYS A 20 -3.68 15.87 -17.62
CA CYS A 20 -4.81 15.73 -18.54
C CYS A 20 -5.82 16.86 -18.36
N ASP A 21 -6.80 16.93 -19.26
CA ASP A 21 -8.02 17.72 -19.08
C ASP A 21 -9.23 16.80 -18.82
N ASP A 22 -10.34 17.38 -18.40
CA ASP A 22 -11.56 16.63 -18.10
C ASP A 22 -12.14 15.92 -19.33
N ARG A 23 -11.94 16.46 -20.53
CA ARG A 23 -12.36 15.84 -21.80
C ARG A 23 -11.60 14.54 -22.05
N PHE A 24 -10.32 14.50 -21.69
CA PHE A 24 -9.54 13.27 -21.79
C PHE A 24 -10.10 12.19 -20.82
N LEU A 25 -10.41 12.56 -19.59
CA LEU A 25 -10.98 11.63 -18.61
C LEU A 25 -12.31 11.06 -19.12
N GLU A 26 -13.20 11.93 -19.58
CA GLU A 26 -14.50 11.52 -20.16
C GLU A 26 -14.31 10.60 -21.36
N LYS A 27 -13.47 10.99 -22.33
CA LYS A 27 -13.18 10.18 -23.53
C LYS A 27 -12.62 8.81 -23.19
N MET A 28 -11.78 8.72 -22.14
CA MET A 28 -11.17 7.47 -21.69
C MET A 28 -12.08 6.69 -20.74
N GLY A 29 -13.24 7.22 -20.35
CA GLY A 29 -14.13 6.57 -19.38
C GLY A 29 -13.46 6.40 -18.02
N ILE A 30 -12.74 7.42 -17.57
CA ILE A 30 -12.07 7.46 -16.27
C ILE A 30 -12.91 8.29 -15.32
N GLU A 31 -13.26 7.72 -14.17
CA GLU A 31 -13.93 8.44 -13.11
C GLU A 31 -12.93 9.34 -12.38
N LYS A 32 -13.28 10.64 -12.31
CA LYS A 32 -12.39 11.67 -11.78
C LYS A 32 -12.24 11.57 -10.27
N GLY A 33 -11.01 11.73 -9.78
CA GLY A 33 -10.70 11.88 -8.36
C GLY A 33 -10.69 10.59 -7.55
N ILE A 34 -10.88 9.42 -8.18
CA ILE A 34 -10.90 8.15 -7.45
C ILE A 34 -9.77 7.21 -7.88
N MET A 35 -9.53 6.18 -7.05
CA MET A 35 -8.68 5.05 -7.39
C MET A 35 -9.54 3.86 -7.86
N GLN A 36 -9.23 3.34 -9.04
CA GLN A 36 -9.87 2.16 -9.60
C GLN A 36 -8.85 1.06 -9.86
N LEU A 37 -9.18 -0.17 -9.50
CA LEU A 37 -8.45 -1.35 -9.97
C LEU A 37 -8.89 -1.68 -11.39
N ILE A 38 -7.92 -1.94 -12.26
CA ILE A 38 -8.16 -2.26 -13.66
C ILE A 38 -7.39 -3.52 -14.08
N GLU A 39 -7.89 -4.17 -15.12
CA GLU A 39 -7.26 -5.34 -15.72
C GLU A 39 -6.15 -4.95 -16.71
N LYS A 40 -5.33 -5.94 -17.10
CA LYS A 40 -4.14 -5.77 -17.93
C LYS A 40 -4.42 -5.00 -19.23
N ASP A 41 -5.43 -5.42 -20.00
CA ASP A 41 -5.73 -4.81 -21.31
C ASP A 41 -6.11 -3.33 -21.16
N ARG A 42 -6.89 -3.01 -20.13
CA ARG A 42 -7.24 -1.63 -19.80
C ARG A 42 -6.02 -0.81 -19.39
N SER A 43 -5.13 -1.40 -18.61
CA SER A 43 -3.87 -0.78 -18.20
C SER A 43 -2.99 -0.47 -19.42
N GLU A 44 -2.85 -1.39 -20.35
CA GLU A 44 -2.07 -1.19 -21.60
C GLU A 44 -2.71 -0.10 -22.48
N PHE A 45 -4.03 -0.12 -22.62
CA PHE A 45 -4.75 0.89 -23.37
C PHE A 45 -4.53 2.31 -22.79
N LEU A 46 -4.71 2.48 -21.48
CA LEU A 46 -4.51 3.77 -20.81
C LEU A 46 -3.05 4.23 -20.90
N TYR A 47 -2.10 3.33 -20.63
CA TYR A 47 -0.68 3.63 -20.72
C TYR A 47 -0.26 4.15 -22.11
N ASN A 48 -0.76 3.51 -23.16
CA ASN A 48 -0.49 3.93 -24.54
C ASN A 48 -1.22 5.23 -24.95
N SER A 49 -2.26 5.60 -24.21
CA SER A 49 -3.03 6.84 -24.43
C SER A 49 -2.46 8.04 -23.67
N MET A 50 -1.53 7.82 -22.73
CA MET A 50 -0.88 8.89 -21.97
C MET A 50 0.06 9.69 -22.84
N GLY A 51 0.04 11.03 -22.68
CA GLY A 51 1.01 11.96 -23.28
C GLY A 51 2.35 11.96 -22.54
N ALA A 52 2.84 13.15 -22.22
CA ALA A 52 4.03 13.30 -21.38
C ALA A 52 3.79 12.67 -20.01
N ARG A 53 4.75 11.88 -19.54
CA ARG A 53 4.60 11.12 -18.31
C ARG A 53 5.89 11.10 -17.49
N THR A 54 5.73 11.00 -16.17
CA THR A 54 6.81 10.86 -15.20
C THR A 54 6.56 9.62 -14.36
N ASN A 55 7.60 8.82 -14.12
CA ASN A 55 7.51 7.65 -13.26
C ASN A 55 7.99 7.99 -11.84
N ALA A 56 7.30 7.45 -10.84
CA ALA A 56 7.70 7.50 -9.44
C ALA A 56 7.52 6.12 -8.80
N ALA A 57 8.36 5.75 -7.84
CA ALA A 57 8.06 4.62 -6.99
C ALA A 57 6.91 5.01 -6.07
N GLY A 58 5.84 4.22 -6.11
CA GLY A 58 4.61 4.45 -5.36
C GLY A 58 4.25 3.26 -4.48
N GLY A 59 3.01 3.24 -4.03
CA GLY A 59 2.48 2.31 -3.04
C GLY A 59 2.26 3.00 -1.70
N SER A 60 1.11 2.79 -1.09
CA SER A 60 0.67 3.49 0.13
C SER A 60 1.70 3.37 1.27
N VAL A 61 2.02 2.15 1.66
CA VAL A 61 3.00 1.89 2.73
C VAL A 61 4.43 2.14 2.27
N ALA A 62 4.76 1.92 0.99
CA ALA A 62 6.07 2.25 0.44
C ALA A 62 6.38 3.75 0.58
N ASN A 63 5.41 4.62 0.29
CA ASN A 63 5.53 6.07 0.48
C ASN A 63 5.75 6.43 1.96
N THR A 64 5.07 5.74 2.87
CA THR A 64 5.24 5.96 4.31
C THR A 64 6.65 5.60 4.77
N VAL A 65 7.19 4.43 4.41
CA VAL A 65 8.54 4.05 4.83
C VAL A 65 9.62 4.90 4.17
N THR A 66 9.41 5.35 2.93
CA THR A 66 10.26 6.33 2.26
C THR A 66 10.27 7.67 2.98
N GLY A 67 9.09 8.15 3.41
CA GLY A 67 8.98 9.36 4.24
C GLY A 67 9.73 9.25 5.57
N ILE A 68 9.61 8.10 6.25
CA ILE A 68 10.35 7.84 7.49
C ILE A 68 11.87 7.81 7.22
N SER A 69 12.30 7.23 6.10
CA SER A 69 13.72 7.23 5.69
C SER A 69 14.25 8.65 5.50
N SER A 70 13.47 9.52 4.85
CA SER A 70 13.87 10.94 4.64
C SER A 70 14.00 11.72 5.95
N LEU A 71 13.37 11.26 7.02
CA LEU A 71 13.49 11.80 8.37
C LEU A 71 14.62 11.14 9.20
N GLY A 72 15.43 10.27 8.57
CA GLY A 72 16.57 9.62 9.19
C GLY A 72 16.29 8.25 9.83
N GLY A 73 15.08 7.71 9.68
CA GLY A 73 14.74 6.36 10.15
C GLY A 73 15.36 5.27 9.26
N LYS A 74 15.70 4.15 9.86
CA LYS A 74 16.17 2.95 9.12
C LYS A 74 14.98 2.14 8.66
N THR A 75 14.71 2.15 7.37
CA THR A 75 13.51 1.54 6.81
C THR A 75 13.82 0.42 5.82
N ALA A 76 12.85 -0.48 5.65
CA ALA A 76 12.86 -1.47 4.61
C ALA A 76 11.43 -1.67 4.08
N PHE A 77 11.33 -2.20 2.87
CA PHE A 77 10.05 -2.50 2.23
C PHE A 77 10.05 -3.92 1.65
N VAL A 78 8.98 -4.66 1.94
CA VAL A 78 8.67 -5.96 1.34
C VAL A 78 7.57 -5.74 0.32
N GLY A 79 7.88 -6.03 -0.92
CA GLY A 79 6.96 -5.89 -2.05
C GLY A 79 7.44 -6.75 -3.21
N ARG A 80 6.62 -6.96 -4.22
CA ARG A 80 6.93 -7.85 -5.33
C ARG A 80 6.90 -7.09 -6.65
N VAL A 81 7.99 -7.12 -7.40
CA VAL A 81 8.13 -6.55 -8.75
C VAL A 81 8.69 -7.61 -9.71
N CYS A 82 8.38 -7.49 -10.98
CA CYS A 82 8.96 -8.31 -12.04
C CYS A 82 10.35 -7.78 -12.45
N ASP A 83 11.21 -8.62 -12.99
CA ASP A 83 12.47 -8.18 -13.61
C ASP A 83 12.23 -7.59 -15.01
N ASP A 84 11.42 -6.52 -15.04
CA ASP A 84 11.14 -5.68 -16.19
C ASP A 84 11.67 -4.25 -15.98
N GLU A 85 11.47 -3.37 -16.93
CA GLU A 85 11.96 -1.98 -16.84
C GLU A 85 11.39 -1.25 -15.62
N LEU A 86 10.08 -1.39 -15.37
CA LEU A 86 9.42 -0.74 -14.25
C LEU A 86 9.84 -1.33 -12.90
N GLY A 87 10.05 -2.63 -12.81
CA GLY A 87 10.51 -3.29 -11.59
C GLY A 87 11.95 -2.93 -11.22
N ARG A 88 12.85 -2.86 -12.18
CA ARG A 88 14.22 -2.35 -11.97
C ARG A 88 14.20 -0.89 -11.55
N PHE A 89 13.38 -0.06 -12.21
CA PHE A 89 13.18 1.33 -11.80
C PHE A 89 12.69 1.42 -10.36
N TYR A 90 11.65 0.65 -9.98
CA TYR A 90 11.10 0.65 -8.63
C TYR A 90 12.15 0.30 -7.58
N ALA A 91 12.88 -0.79 -7.78
CA ALA A 91 13.91 -1.23 -6.84
C ALA A 91 15.03 -0.18 -6.67
N GLN A 92 15.47 0.44 -7.76
CA GLN A 92 16.48 1.49 -7.73
C GLN A 92 15.99 2.77 -7.04
N ALA A 93 14.77 3.21 -7.38
CA ALA A 93 14.19 4.43 -6.80
C ALA A 93 13.93 4.27 -5.30
N THR A 94 13.43 3.11 -4.86
CA THR A 94 13.24 2.79 -3.43
C THR A 94 14.57 2.80 -2.69
N ALA A 95 15.60 2.15 -3.22
CA ALA A 95 16.94 2.15 -2.62
C ALA A 95 17.55 3.57 -2.58
N ALA A 96 17.39 4.35 -3.64
CA ALA A 96 17.88 5.74 -3.70
C ALA A 96 17.19 6.66 -2.67
N SER A 97 15.97 6.34 -2.24
CA SER A 97 15.27 7.04 -1.15
C SER A 97 15.79 6.69 0.25
N GLY A 98 16.77 5.76 0.35
CA GLY A 98 17.31 5.28 1.63
C GLY A 98 16.50 4.15 2.28
N THR A 99 15.52 3.59 1.58
CA THR A 99 14.72 2.43 2.04
C THR A 99 15.27 1.15 1.42
N ASP A 100 15.65 0.16 2.25
CA ASP A 100 16.08 -1.16 1.75
C ASP A 100 14.88 -1.87 1.08
N PHE A 101 14.90 -2.06 -0.25
CA PHE A 101 13.96 -2.94 -0.94
C PHE A 101 14.40 -4.39 -0.79
N LEU A 102 13.63 -5.22 -0.06
CA LEU A 102 14.12 -6.51 0.43
C LEU A 102 13.98 -7.67 -0.56
N ASN A 103 13.16 -7.52 -1.58
CA ASN A 103 12.87 -8.56 -2.55
C ASN A 103 13.59 -8.27 -3.87
N PRO A 104 14.42 -9.19 -4.38
CA PRO A 104 14.96 -9.04 -5.73
C PRO A 104 13.81 -9.10 -6.75
N PRO A 105 13.89 -8.35 -7.88
CA PRO A 105 12.94 -8.49 -8.97
C PRO A 105 12.81 -9.95 -9.44
N VAL A 106 11.57 -10.39 -9.66
CA VAL A 106 11.26 -11.78 -10.04
C VAL A 106 11.62 -12.00 -11.50
N SER A 107 12.65 -12.83 -11.75
CA SER A 107 13.01 -13.24 -13.10
C SER A 107 11.96 -14.19 -13.70
N ASN A 108 11.62 -14.00 -14.97
CA ASN A 108 10.62 -14.78 -15.67
C ASN A 108 9.22 -14.76 -15.02
N GLY A 109 8.86 -13.65 -14.34
CA GLY A 109 7.52 -13.46 -13.80
C GLY A 109 6.45 -13.52 -14.90
N GLN A 110 5.33 -14.20 -14.63
CA GLN A 110 4.23 -14.30 -15.59
C GLN A 110 3.45 -13.00 -15.75
N LEU A 111 3.48 -12.15 -14.72
CA LEU A 111 2.83 -10.86 -14.69
C LEU A 111 3.87 -9.74 -14.64
N PRO A 112 3.63 -8.60 -15.32
CA PRO A 112 4.53 -7.46 -15.27
C PRO A 112 4.45 -6.76 -13.91
N THR A 113 5.39 -5.86 -13.66
CA THR A 113 5.36 -4.96 -12.49
C THR A 113 4.08 -4.15 -12.45
N SER A 114 3.56 -3.98 -11.25
CA SER A 114 2.38 -3.16 -10.97
C SER A 114 2.60 -1.71 -11.40
N ARG A 115 1.56 -1.10 -11.95
CA ARG A 115 1.57 0.31 -12.37
C ARG A 115 0.23 0.97 -12.12
N SER A 116 0.28 2.23 -11.71
CA SER A 116 -0.89 3.09 -11.58
C SER A 116 -0.78 4.24 -12.57
N MET A 117 -1.70 4.30 -13.53
CA MET A 117 -1.82 5.46 -14.42
C MET A 117 -2.56 6.55 -13.69
N ILE A 118 -1.84 7.61 -13.32
CA ILE A 118 -2.35 8.74 -12.56
C ILE A 118 -2.52 9.93 -13.50
N PHE A 119 -3.76 10.33 -13.67
CA PHE A 119 -4.14 11.48 -14.49
C PHE A 119 -4.42 12.66 -13.57
N ASN A 120 -3.58 13.70 -13.66
CA ASN A 120 -3.73 14.93 -12.91
C ASN A 120 -4.51 15.95 -13.75
N SER A 121 -5.74 16.24 -13.34
CA SER A 121 -6.55 17.28 -13.97
C SER A 121 -6.12 18.69 -13.53
N GLN A 122 -6.56 19.72 -14.29
CA GLN A 122 -6.10 21.10 -14.09
C GLN A 122 -6.47 21.68 -12.72
N ASP A 123 -7.51 21.18 -12.09
CA ASP A 123 -7.95 21.54 -10.75
C ASP A 123 -7.19 20.82 -9.61
N GLY A 124 -6.20 19.97 -9.98
CA GLY A 124 -5.35 19.24 -9.03
C GLY A 124 -5.88 17.87 -8.62
N GLU A 125 -7.05 17.45 -9.12
CA GLU A 125 -7.58 16.11 -8.81
C GLU A 125 -6.75 15.01 -9.47
N ARG A 126 -6.61 13.88 -8.75
CA ARG A 126 -5.82 12.73 -9.16
C ARG A 126 -6.74 11.53 -9.42
N SER A 127 -6.87 11.14 -10.68
CA SER A 127 -7.63 9.95 -11.07
C SER A 127 -6.68 8.78 -11.30
N MET A 128 -6.75 7.76 -10.45
CA MET A 128 -5.80 6.65 -10.42
C MET A 128 -6.42 5.38 -11.00
N ASN A 129 -5.71 4.75 -11.93
CA ASN A 129 -6.13 3.49 -12.56
C ASN A 129 -5.01 2.47 -12.37
N THR A 130 -5.18 1.57 -11.40
CA THR A 130 -4.12 0.70 -10.90
C THR A 130 -4.29 -0.74 -11.40
N TYR A 131 -3.26 -1.23 -12.08
CA TYR A 131 -3.08 -2.64 -12.40
C TYR A 131 -2.06 -3.25 -11.45
N LEU A 132 -2.49 -4.22 -10.65
CA LEU A 132 -1.65 -4.79 -9.59
C LEU A 132 -0.52 -5.68 -10.13
N GLY A 133 -0.67 -6.26 -11.32
CA GLY A 133 0.36 -7.11 -11.90
C GLY A 133 0.89 -8.13 -10.90
N ILE A 134 2.23 -8.29 -10.87
CA ILE A 134 2.90 -9.25 -9.99
C ILE A 134 2.83 -8.88 -8.50
N SER A 135 2.56 -7.63 -8.13
CA SER A 135 2.44 -7.24 -6.71
C SER A 135 1.29 -7.97 -6.02
N GLY A 136 0.21 -8.26 -6.75
CA GLY A 136 -0.91 -9.06 -6.25
C GLY A 136 -0.59 -10.52 -5.94
N ASP A 137 0.57 -11.02 -6.36
CA ASP A 137 1.07 -12.37 -6.06
C ASP A 137 1.99 -12.42 -4.83
N LEU A 138 2.14 -11.31 -4.11
CA LEU A 138 2.91 -11.28 -2.86
C LEU A 138 2.40 -12.36 -1.90
N SER A 139 3.32 -13.10 -1.31
CA SER A 139 3.04 -14.28 -0.50
C SER A 139 3.97 -14.39 0.71
N ILE A 140 3.78 -15.41 1.52
CA ILE A 140 4.65 -15.74 2.66
C ILE A 140 6.10 -15.96 2.21
N ASP A 141 6.31 -16.50 1.02
CA ASP A 141 7.64 -16.80 0.48
C ASP A 141 8.45 -15.53 0.15
N ASP A 142 7.78 -14.40 0.02
CA ASP A 142 8.41 -13.09 -0.20
C ASP A 142 8.90 -12.44 1.11
N ILE A 143 8.55 -12.99 2.28
CA ILE A 143 9.00 -12.47 3.57
C ILE A 143 10.40 -13.01 3.88
N PRO A 144 11.44 -12.15 3.94
CA PRO A 144 12.80 -12.61 4.27
C PRO A 144 12.88 -13.31 5.62
N THR A 145 13.64 -14.38 5.68
CA THR A 145 13.87 -15.13 6.93
C THR A 145 14.36 -14.20 8.03
N ASN A 146 13.81 -14.35 9.23
CA ASN A 146 14.14 -13.55 10.42
C ASN A 146 13.82 -12.05 10.31
N LEU A 147 13.02 -11.61 9.35
CA LEU A 147 12.65 -10.19 9.20
C LEU A 147 11.98 -9.65 10.46
N ALA A 148 11.02 -10.37 11.01
CA ALA A 148 10.29 -10.01 12.22
C ALA A 148 11.20 -9.70 13.42
N SER A 149 12.28 -10.47 13.60
CA SER A 149 13.25 -10.23 14.67
C SER A 149 14.14 -8.99 14.43
N ARG A 150 14.22 -8.51 13.19
CA ARG A 150 15.06 -7.37 12.77
C ARG A 150 14.29 -6.04 12.71
N ALA A 151 12.97 -6.04 12.78
CA ALA A 151 12.11 -4.87 12.71
C ALA A 151 11.67 -4.43 14.12
N ALA A 152 11.73 -3.12 14.43
CA ALA A 152 11.11 -2.59 15.63
C ALA A 152 9.60 -2.42 15.41
N PHE A 153 9.22 -1.90 14.25
CA PHE A 153 7.84 -1.80 13.79
C PHE A 153 7.67 -2.49 12.44
N VAL A 154 6.53 -3.13 12.23
CA VAL A 154 6.04 -3.57 10.92
C VAL A 154 4.77 -2.81 10.59
N PHE A 155 4.74 -2.19 9.41
CA PHE A 155 3.61 -1.40 8.93
C PHE A 155 3.01 -2.04 7.68
N LEU A 156 1.73 -2.30 7.73
CA LEU A 156 1.01 -3.19 6.86
C LEU A 156 0.04 -2.39 5.98
N GLU A 157 -0.07 -2.77 4.70
CA GLU A 157 -0.98 -2.14 3.74
C GLU A 157 -2.29 -2.91 3.62
N GLY A 158 -3.43 -2.26 3.93
CA GLY A 158 -4.74 -2.88 3.90
C GLY A 158 -5.12 -3.48 2.54
N TYR A 159 -4.72 -2.87 1.43
CA TYR A 159 -4.97 -3.39 0.07
C TYR A 159 -4.44 -4.80 -0.20
N LEU A 160 -3.48 -5.30 0.60
CA LEU A 160 -3.02 -6.69 0.46
C LEU A 160 -4.11 -7.72 0.79
N PHE A 161 -5.17 -7.31 1.49
CA PHE A 161 -6.31 -8.17 1.80
C PHE A 161 -7.15 -8.55 0.58
N ASP A 162 -7.04 -7.82 -0.53
CA ASP A 162 -7.71 -8.16 -1.79
C ASP A 162 -7.20 -9.46 -2.43
N LYS A 163 -6.06 -10.00 -1.92
CA LYS A 163 -5.50 -11.27 -2.36
C LYS A 163 -5.19 -12.19 -1.17
N ASN A 164 -5.68 -13.42 -1.20
CA ASN A 164 -5.53 -14.37 -0.08
C ASN A 164 -4.08 -14.60 0.34
N LYS A 165 -3.15 -14.74 -0.63
CA LYS A 165 -1.73 -14.92 -0.34
C LYS A 165 -1.12 -13.71 0.37
N GLY A 166 -1.48 -12.51 -0.08
CA GLY A 166 -1.05 -11.26 0.55
C GLY A 166 -1.57 -11.14 1.98
N LYS A 167 -2.85 -11.48 2.21
CA LYS A 167 -3.45 -11.53 3.54
C LYS A 167 -2.71 -12.51 4.46
N GLU A 168 -2.40 -13.72 3.99
CA GLU A 168 -1.66 -14.72 4.77
C GLU A 168 -0.24 -14.23 5.14
N ALA A 169 0.47 -13.64 4.17
CA ALA A 169 1.79 -13.06 4.39
C ALA A 169 1.75 -11.94 5.46
N PHE A 170 0.77 -11.08 5.35
CA PHE A 170 0.51 -9.99 6.26
C PHE A 170 0.26 -10.47 7.70
N VAL A 171 -0.70 -11.39 7.91
CA VAL A 171 -1.04 -11.94 9.23
C VAL A 171 0.16 -12.66 9.84
N LYS A 172 0.88 -13.45 9.03
CA LYS A 172 2.08 -14.14 9.49
C LYS A 172 3.15 -13.16 9.98
N LEU A 173 3.46 -12.14 9.18
CA LEU A 173 4.50 -11.16 9.55
C LEU A 173 4.11 -10.37 10.81
N ALA A 174 2.83 -10.01 10.96
CA ALA A 174 2.32 -9.34 12.15
C ALA A 174 2.57 -10.19 13.40
N ARG A 175 2.14 -11.44 13.38
CA ARG A 175 2.29 -12.38 14.51
C ARG A 175 3.74 -12.67 14.86
N ASP A 176 4.56 -12.94 13.84
CA ASP A 176 6.00 -13.20 14.04
C ASP A 176 6.71 -11.98 14.65
N THR A 177 6.33 -10.78 14.22
CA THR A 177 6.89 -9.52 14.75
C THR A 177 6.52 -9.31 16.22
N LYS A 178 5.27 -9.56 16.58
CA LYS A 178 4.78 -9.50 17.97
C LYS A 178 5.52 -10.50 18.85
N LEU A 179 5.66 -11.74 18.39
CA LEU A 179 6.43 -12.79 19.10
C LEU A 179 7.90 -12.41 19.27
N ALA A 180 8.48 -11.68 18.33
CA ALA A 180 9.87 -11.18 18.39
C ALA A 180 10.02 -9.87 19.20
N GLY A 181 8.97 -9.42 19.89
CA GLY A 181 8.95 -8.20 20.71
C GLY A 181 9.00 -6.91 19.89
N GLY A 182 8.57 -6.94 18.64
CA GLY A 182 8.29 -5.76 17.82
C GLY A 182 6.83 -5.32 17.93
N LYS A 183 6.48 -4.25 17.23
CA LYS A 183 5.12 -3.72 17.15
C LYS A 183 4.60 -3.75 15.72
N THR A 184 3.29 -3.85 15.57
CA THR A 184 2.62 -3.98 14.28
C THR A 184 1.48 -2.99 14.14
N GLY A 185 1.32 -2.43 12.96
CA GLY A 185 0.20 -1.56 12.65
C GLY A 185 -0.21 -1.63 11.20
N ILE A 186 -1.36 -1.05 10.89
CA ILE A 186 -1.97 -1.07 9.57
C ILE A 186 -2.36 0.33 9.12
N ALA A 187 -2.17 0.61 7.80
CA ALA A 187 -2.96 1.59 7.08
C ALA A 187 -4.18 0.87 6.49
N ILE A 188 -5.38 1.30 6.85
CA ILE A 188 -6.61 0.59 6.42
C ILE A 188 -7.06 0.93 5.00
N SER A 189 -6.31 1.79 4.33
CA SER A 189 -6.23 2.02 2.88
C SER A 189 -7.34 2.87 2.26
N ASP A 190 -8.57 2.38 2.16
CA ASP A 190 -9.74 3.15 1.73
C ASP A 190 -11.05 2.52 2.26
N PRO A 191 -12.18 3.27 2.28
CA PRO A 191 -13.46 2.76 2.79
C PRO A 191 -13.96 1.51 2.07
N PHE A 192 -13.76 1.39 0.75
CA PHE A 192 -14.20 0.21 -0.02
C PHE A 192 -13.38 -1.04 0.33
N CYS A 193 -12.08 -0.87 0.62
CA CYS A 193 -11.23 -1.95 1.13
C CYS A 193 -11.73 -2.41 2.51
N VAL A 194 -12.05 -1.45 3.38
CA VAL A 194 -12.61 -1.74 4.71
C VAL A 194 -13.93 -2.48 4.60
N GLU A 195 -14.84 -2.04 3.74
CA GLU A 195 -16.15 -2.70 3.54
C GLU A 195 -16.01 -4.15 3.10
N ARG A 196 -15.11 -4.43 2.15
CA ARG A 196 -14.86 -5.79 1.66
C ARG A 196 -14.25 -6.72 2.69
N HIS A 197 -13.42 -6.18 3.60
CA HIS A 197 -12.58 -6.97 4.51
C HIS A 197 -12.81 -6.64 5.99
N ARG A 198 -13.94 -5.99 6.34
CA ARG A 198 -14.24 -5.47 7.68
C ARG A 198 -14.01 -6.47 8.79
N GLY A 199 -14.58 -7.66 8.67
CA GLY A 199 -14.44 -8.70 9.69
C GLY A 199 -12.99 -9.13 9.92
N ASP A 200 -12.23 -9.22 8.83
CA ASP A 200 -10.80 -9.54 8.89
C ASP A 200 -9.99 -8.42 9.55
N PHE A 201 -10.26 -7.16 9.19
CA PHE A 201 -9.59 -6.02 9.80
C PHE A 201 -9.90 -5.89 11.29
N LEU A 202 -11.16 -6.00 11.69
CA LEU A 202 -11.54 -5.96 13.11
C LEU A 202 -10.85 -7.08 13.89
N ASN A 203 -10.87 -8.31 13.38
CA ASN A 203 -10.19 -9.44 14.03
C ASN A 203 -8.68 -9.21 14.15
N LEU A 204 -8.04 -8.68 13.12
CA LEU A 204 -6.60 -8.40 13.12
C LEU A 204 -6.24 -7.27 14.08
N ILE A 205 -7.03 -6.17 14.08
CA ILE A 205 -6.82 -5.02 14.97
C ILE A 205 -6.90 -5.46 16.43
N GLU A 206 -7.90 -6.27 16.78
CA GLU A 206 -8.11 -6.74 18.15
C GLU A 206 -7.02 -7.70 18.64
N ASN A 207 -6.53 -8.60 17.78
CA ASN A 207 -5.69 -9.70 18.21
C ASN A 207 -4.20 -9.52 17.90
N ASP A 208 -3.86 -8.86 16.80
CA ASP A 208 -2.52 -8.91 16.26
C ASP A 208 -1.85 -7.52 16.10
N LEU A 209 -2.61 -6.40 16.17
CA LEU A 209 -2.06 -5.07 15.92
C LEU A 209 -1.91 -4.22 17.20
N ASP A 210 -0.89 -3.37 17.20
CA ASP A 210 -0.64 -2.37 18.23
C ASP A 210 -1.23 -1.00 17.86
N PHE A 211 -1.34 -0.71 16.55
CA PHE A 211 -1.84 0.58 16.08
C PHE A 211 -2.53 0.52 14.71
N VAL A 212 -3.43 1.49 14.49
CA VAL A 212 -4.18 1.67 13.24
C VAL A 212 -4.04 3.10 12.77
N ILE A 213 -3.84 3.29 11.46
CA ILE A 213 -3.83 4.59 10.80
C ILE A 213 -4.89 4.57 9.70
N GLY A 214 -5.76 5.56 9.70
CA GLY A 214 -6.78 5.75 8.67
C GLY A 214 -7.30 7.17 8.64
N ASN A 215 -8.06 7.53 7.61
CA ASN A 215 -8.83 8.77 7.59
C ASN A 215 -10.19 8.62 8.28
N GLU A 216 -10.97 9.71 8.36
CA GLU A 216 -12.30 9.68 9.01
C GLU A 216 -13.22 8.64 8.40
N ASP A 217 -13.29 8.56 7.07
CA ASP A 217 -14.23 7.69 6.37
C ASP A 217 -13.82 6.22 6.48
N GLU A 218 -12.52 5.94 6.47
CA GLU A 218 -11.97 4.62 6.73
C GLU A 218 -12.29 4.13 8.14
N ILE A 219 -12.08 4.97 9.16
CA ILE A 219 -12.38 4.64 10.57
C ILE A 219 -13.88 4.46 10.79
N LYS A 220 -14.73 5.33 10.22
CA LYS A 220 -16.19 5.19 10.27
C LYS A 220 -16.67 3.90 9.61
N SER A 221 -16.07 3.54 8.46
CA SER A 221 -16.39 2.33 7.71
C SER A 221 -16.13 1.03 8.49
N LEU A 222 -15.13 1.01 9.40
CA LEU A 222 -14.86 -0.16 10.26
C LEU A 222 -16.08 -0.57 11.10
N PHE A 223 -16.92 0.38 11.50
CA PHE A 223 -18.06 0.16 12.40
C PHE A 223 -19.40 0.53 11.79
N GLU A 224 -19.47 0.76 10.48
CA GLU A 224 -20.71 1.14 9.76
C GLU A 224 -21.45 2.30 10.44
N THR A 225 -20.73 3.36 10.80
CA THR A 225 -21.28 4.50 11.53
C THR A 225 -20.81 5.82 10.92
N GLU A 226 -21.68 6.82 10.94
CA GLU A 226 -21.33 8.21 10.58
C GLU A 226 -20.70 8.98 11.76
N ASP A 227 -20.76 8.44 12.96
CA ASP A 227 -20.23 9.04 14.19
C ASP A 227 -18.75 8.67 14.35
N LEU A 228 -17.86 9.61 14.01
CA LEU A 228 -16.42 9.42 14.11
C LEU A 228 -15.95 9.19 15.56
N GLU A 229 -16.52 9.90 16.54
CA GLU A 229 -16.12 9.72 17.94
C GLU A 229 -16.47 8.33 18.45
N LYS A 230 -17.63 7.82 18.06
CA LYS A 230 -18.05 6.46 18.36
C LYS A 230 -17.10 5.44 17.72
N ALA A 231 -16.74 5.62 16.45
CA ALA A 231 -15.82 4.73 15.73
C ALA A 231 -14.42 4.74 16.36
N LEU A 232 -13.87 5.92 16.68
CA LEU A 232 -12.59 6.06 17.36
C LEU A 232 -12.59 5.41 18.76
N ASN A 233 -13.66 5.60 19.53
CA ASN A 233 -13.82 4.97 20.84
C ASN A 233 -13.88 3.44 20.76
N GLN A 234 -14.48 2.89 19.70
CA GLN A 234 -14.51 1.45 19.48
C GLN A 234 -13.11 0.93 19.08
N THR A 235 -12.45 1.58 18.12
CA THR A 235 -11.10 1.18 17.68
C THR A 235 -10.08 1.26 18.81
N SER A 236 -10.14 2.30 19.63
CA SER A 236 -9.21 2.50 20.77
C SER A 236 -9.33 1.47 21.89
N LYS A 237 -10.42 0.70 21.92
CA LYS A 237 -10.57 -0.44 22.83
C LYS A 237 -9.92 -1.71 22.31
N MET A 238 -9.64 -1.76 21.00
CA MET A 238 -9.10 -2.93 20.31
C MET A 238 -7.57 -2.88 20.17
N CYS A 239 -6.97 -1.68 20.06
CA CYS A 239 -5.52 -1.52 19.93
C CYS A 239 -5.02 -0.31 20.73
N ALA A 240 -3.69 -0.27 20.95
CA ALA A 240 -3.08 0.71 21.84
C ALA A 240 -3.05 2.15 21.29
N LEU A 241 -3.06 2.32 19.95
CA LEU A 241 -3.00 3.62 19.29
C LEU A 241 -3.85 3.65 18.03
N VAL A 242 -4.67 4.69 17.91
CA VAL A 242 -5.42 5.00 16.68
C VAL A 242 -5.02 6.38 16.20
N VAL A 243 -4.62 6.48 14.95
CA VAL A 243 -4.31 7.75 14.28
C VAL A 243 -5.36 7.98 13.20
N CYS A 244 -6.15 9.03 13.37
CA CYS A 244 -7.15 9.42 12.38
C CYS A 244 -6.73 10.73 11.71
N THR A 245 -6.56 10.72 10.39
CA THR A 245 -6.31 11.93 9.61
C THR A 245 -7.64 12.57 9.19
N LYS A 246 -7.68 13.90 9.22
CA LYS A 246 -8.84 14.69 8.81
C LYS A 246 -8.49 15.54 7.60
N ALA A 247 -9.40 15.61 6.63
CA ALA A 247 -9.33 16.66 5.61
C ALA A 247 -9.62 18.02 6.27
N VAL A 248 -8.87 19.04 5.89
CA VAL A 248 -9.04 20.44 6.34
C VAL A 248 -9.92 21.16 5.35
#